data_e1c8c4f37d2a284bd2070cf122a776e7
#
_entry.id   e1c8c4f37d2a284bd2070cf122a776e7
#
_cell.length_a   1.000
_cell.length_b   1.000
_cell.length_c   1.000
_cell.angle_alpha   90.00
_cell.angle_beta   90.00
_cell.angle_gamma   90.00
#
_symmetry.space_group_name_H-M   'P 1'
#
loop_
_entity.id
_entity.type
_entity.pdbx_description
1 polymer ?
#
loop_
_entity_poly.entity_id
_entity_poly.type
_entity_poly.pdbx_seq_one_letter_code
_entity_poly.pdbx_strand_id
1 'polypeptide(L)'
;IRPGAELVAVGKRAGRASPSQAHVSQLLVDHAATGARVVRLKSGDPAIFGRLEEEIVALRAAGIAFEIVPGVTSASAAAAAAAIPLTRRLSARRVQFVTGHDTTGGLPGALNMAALADAEATTVIFMPKRTFAALVERLVENGLPPTTPALLAENVGHPDQRLVRSPIAALAESLATDIGTAPALIL
;
A
#
# COMPACT_ATOMS: atom_id res chain seq x y z
N ILE A 1 -4.50 21.47 8.91
CA ILE A 1 -3.76 21.35 10.19
C ILE A 1 -4.14 22.56 11.04
N ARG A 2 -4.37 22.35 12.34
CA ARG A 2 -4.73 23.42 13.28
C ARG A 2 -3.59 24.46 13.35
N PRO A 3 -3.88 25.77 13.30
CA PRO A 3 -2.88 26.79 13.53
C PRO A 3 -2.19 26.60 14.91
N GLY A 4 -0.87 26.72 14.96
CA GLY A 4 -0.08 26.54 16.17
C GLY A 4 0.24 25.08 16.54
N ALA A 5 -0.15 24.08 15.71
CA ALA A 5 0.29 22.72 15.92
C ALA A 5 1.79 22.56 15.57
N GLU A 6 2.53 21.91 16.44
CA GLU A 6 3.89 21.47 16.15
C GLU A 6 3.88 20.37 15.10
N LEU A 7 4.75 20.47 14.08
CA LEU A 7 4.82 19.53 12.99
C LEU A 7 6.13 18.74 13.05
N VAL A 8 6.01 17.44 13.32
CA VAL A 8 7.16 16.50 13.35
C VAL A 8 7.12 15.65 12.09
N ALA A 9 8.11 15.83 11.20
CA ALA A 9 8.20 15.11 9.94
C ALA A 9 8.80 13.71 10.18
N VAL A 10 7.99 12.66 10.03
CA VAL A 10 8.38 11.25 10.17
C VAL A 10 8.13 10.43 8.90
N GLY A 11 7.69 11.09 7.83
CA GLY A 11 7.37 10.44 6.55
C GLY A 11 8.63 10.02 5.78
N LYS A 12 8.49 8.93 5.03
CA LYS A 12 9.52 8.51 4.07
C LYS A 12 9.49 9.43 2.86
N ARG A 13 10.64 9.96 2.48
CA ARG A 13 10.82 10.69 1.21
C ARG A 13 11.86 9.97 0.37
N ALA A 14 11.61 9.86 -0.93
CA ALA A 14 12.59 9.32 -1.87
C ALA A 14 13.93 10.09 -1.76
N GLY A 15 15.04 9.36 -1.68
CA GLY A 15 16.38 9.96 -1.62
C GLY A 15 16.83 10.48 -0.24
N ARG A 16 16.04 10.31 0.82
CA ARG A 16 16.45 10.65 2.20
C ARG A 16 16.41 9.44 3.11
N ALA A 17 17.34 9.36 4.06
CA ALA A 17 17.28 8.40 5.14
C ALA A 17 15.95 8.56 5.89
N SER A 18 15.16 7.49 5.94
CA SER A 18 13.88 7.50 6.65
C SER A 18 14.10 7.10 8.10
N PRO A 19 13.42 7.75 9.06
CA PRO A 19 13.46 7.30 10.44
C PRO A 19 13.02 5.83 10.53
N SER A 20 13.65 5.08 11.44
CA SER A 20 13.20 3.71 11.73
C SER A 20 11.80 3.73 12.32
N GLN A 21 11.03 2.65 12.16
CA GLN A 21 9.70 2.58 12.76
C GLN A 21 9.77 2.63 14.30
N ALA A 22 10.79 2.02 14.88
CA ALA A 22 11.02 2.11 16.33
C ALA A 22 11.17 3.55 16.79
N HIS A 23 11.91 4.38 16.04
CA HIS A 23 12.03 5.81 16.35
C HIS A 23 10.70 6.55 16.21
N VAL A 24 9.91 6.25 15.18
CA VAL A 24 8.57 6.87 15.00
C VAL A 24 7.64 6.48 16.15
N SER A 25 7.64 5.21 16.54
CA SER A 25 6.84 4.71 17.66
C SER A 25 7.26 5.35 18.98
N GLN A 26 8.58 5.52 19.21
CA GLN A 26 9.10 6.19 20.39
C GLN A 26 8.68 7.68 20.44
N LEU A 27 8.77 8.41 19.32
CA LEU A 27 8.30 9.79 19.24
C LEU A 27 6.82 9.94 19.60
N LEU A 28 5.96 9.00 19.17
CA LEU A 28 4.56 9.02 19.56
C LEU A 28 4.38 8.90 21.07
N VAL A 29 5.12 7.99 21.72
CA VAL A 29 5.11 7.79 23.16
C VAL A 29 5.62 9.03 23.87
N ASP A 30 6.78 9.57 23.46
CA ASP A 30 7.42 10.71 24.10
C ASP A 30 6.50 11.94 24.08
N HIS A 31 5.95 12.29 22.94
CA HIS A 31 5.03 13.43 22.82
C HIS A 31 3.72 13.21 23.61
N ALA A 32 3.15 12.00 23.58
CA ALA A 32 1.94 11.71 24.34
C ALA A 32 2.18 11.72 25.85
N ALA A 33 3.34 11.28 26.33
CA ALA A 33 3.71 11.29 27.75
C ALA A 33 3.81 12.70 28.34
N THR A 34 3.98 13.75 27.52
CA THR A 34 3.91 15.15 27.98
C THR A 34 2.48 15.64 28.27
N GLY A 35 1.46 14.81 28.00
CA GLY A 35 0.05 15.19 28.06
C GLY A 35 -0.45 15.92 26.80
N ALA A 36 0.37 16.03 25.77
CA ALA A 36 -0.02 16.65 24.50
C ALA A 36 -1.01 15.76 23.72
N ARG A 37 -1.94 16.39 22.98
CA ARG A 37 -2.77 15.70 22.00
C ARG A 37 -1.94 15.44 20.73
N VAL A 38 -1.54 14.20 20.53
CA VAL A 38 -0.73 13.77 19.39
C VAL A 38 -1.62 13.24 18.28
N VAL A 39 -1.38 13.65 17.03
CA VAL A 39 -2.08 13.16 15.84
C VAL A 39 -1.05 12.58 14.88
N ARG A 40 -1.12 11.27 14.66
CA ARG A 40 -0.30 10.58 13.66
C ARG A 40 -1.03 10.55 12.31
N LEU A 41 -0.65 11.45 11.40
CA LEU A 41 -1.21 11.48 10.05
C LEU A 41 -0.54 10.40 9.19
N LYS A 42 -1.36 9.61 8.50
CA LYS A 42 -0.95 8.57 7.55
C LYS A 42 -1.70 8.75 6.25
N SER A 43 -1.09 8.39 5.12
CA SER A 43 -1.77 8.39 3.82
C SER A 43 -2.70 7.18 3.72
N GLY A 44 -3.85 7.34 3.09
CA GLY A 44 -4.81 6.25 2.90
C GLY A 44 -5.49 5.82 4.19
N ASP A 45 -5.65 4.53 4.39
CA ASP A 45 -6.16 3.94 5.62
C ASP A 45 -4.99 3.46 6.50
N PRO A 46 -4.93 3.84 7.79
CA PRO A 46 -3.82 3.47 8.66
C PRO A 46 -3.69 1.97 8.90
N ALA A 47 -4.77 1.20 8.76
CA ALA A 47 -4.78 -0.24 8.98
C ALA A 47 -4.27 -1.05 7.76
N ILE A 48 -4.13 -0.43 6.59
CA ILE A 48 -3.72 -1.13 5.36
C ILE A 48 -2.25 -0.84 5.06
N PHE A 49 -1.37 -1.81 5.31
CA PHE A 49 0.08 -1.74 5.09
C PHE A 49 0.76 -0.50 5.68
N GLY A 50 0.17 0.07 6.74
CA GLY A 50 0.60 1.30 7.39
C GLY A 50 1.50 1.11 8.62
N ARG A 51 1.92 -0.13 8.95
CA ARG A 51 2.71 -0.46 10.15
C ARG A 51 2.03 -0.01 11.46
N LEU A 52 0.70 -0.01 11.47
CA LEU A 52 -0.11 0.43 12.60
C LEU A 52 0.11 -0.42 13.85
N GLU A 53 0.33 -1.74 13.67
CA GLU A 53 0.54 -2.67 14.78
C GLU A 53 1.72 -2.26 15.66
N GLU A 54 2.85 -1.87 15.06
CA GLU A 54 4.05 -1.45 15.79
C GLU A 54 3.82 -0.19 16.62
N GLU A 55 3.03 0.75 16.08
CA GLU A 55 2.63 1.98 16.79
C GLU A 55 1.68 1.66 17.96
N ILE A 56 0.70 0.76 17.75
CA ILE A 56 -0.24 0.29 18.77
C ILE A 56 0.50 -0.42 19.92
N VAL A 57 1.42 -1.31 19.60
CA VAL A 57 2.20 -2.05 20.59
C VAL A 57 2.97 -1.09 21.50
N ALA A 58 3.64 -0.09 20.92
CA ALA A 58 4.39 0.89 21.69
C ALA A 58 3.49 1.74 22.61
N LEU A 59 2.35 2.22 22.10
CA LEU A 59 1.40 3.02 22.89
C LEU A 59 0.79 2.22 24.03
N ARG A 60 0.41 0.95 23.78
CA ARG A 60 -0.13 0.06 24.81
C ARG A 60 0.89 -0.25 25.89
N ALA A 61 2.14 -0.53 25.51
CA ALA A 61 3.22 -0.76 26.47
C ALA A 61 3.49 0.42 27.37
N ALA A 62 3.27 1.64 26.87
CA ALA A 62 3.38 2.88 27.63
C ALA A 62 2.10 3.29 28.39
N GLY A 63 1.02 2.51 28.31
CA GLY A 63 -0.26 2.83 28.95
C GLY A 63 -0.99 4.05 28.36
N ILE A 64 -0.66 4.42 27.10
CA ILE A 64 -1.24 5.59 26.43
C ILE A 64 -2.54 5.21 25.74
N ALA A 65 -3.62 5.91 26.06
CA ALA A 65 -4.89 5.77 25.35
C ALA A 65 -4.81 6.35 23.94
N PHE A 66 -5.42 5.68 22.98
CA PHE A 66 -5.45 6.14 21.59
C PHE A 66 -6.76 5.71 20.90
N GLU A 67 -7.06 6.38 19.80
CA GLU A 67 -8.11 5.98 18.86
C GLU A 67 -7.52 5.88 17.44
N ILE A 68 -8.16 5.06 16.60
CA ILE A 68 -7.80 4.91 15.20
C ILE A 68 -8.95 5.47 14.36
N VAL A 69 -8.65 6.51 13.61
CA VAL A 69 -9.59 7.09 12.66
C VAL A 69 -9.37 6.43 11.29
N PRO A 70 -10.38 5.73 10.75
CA PRO A 70 -10.23 5.09 9.43
C PRO A 70 -10.10 6.13 8.32
N GLY A 71 -9.46 5.73 7.25
CA GLY A 71 -9.28 6.55 6.05
C GLY A 71 -9.74 5.84 4.78
N VAL A 72 -9.59 6.51 3.64
CA VAL A 72 -9.85 5.91 2.33
C VAL A 72 -8.56 5.28 1.82
N THR A 73 -8.55 3.95 1.70
CA THR A 73 -7.39 3.25 1.15
C THR A 73 -7.13 3.66 -0.30
N SER A 74 -5.84 3.71 -0.69
CA SER A 74 -5.44 3.99 -2.07
C SER A 74 -6.06 3.02 -3.08
N ALA A 75 -6.41 1.80 -2.68
CA ALA A 75 -7.16 0.85 -3.51
C ALA A 75 -8.52 1.41 -3.93
N SER A 76 -9.31 1.91 -2.96
CA SER A 76 -10.62 2.52 -3.25
C SER A 76 -10.47 3.82 -4.04
N ALA A 77 -9.46 4.62 -3.72
CA ALA A 77 -9.17 5.86 -4.44
C ALA A 77 -8.79 5.60 -5.90
N ALA A 78 -7.94 4.59 -6.16
CA ALA A 78 -7.55 4.19 -7.53
C ALA A 78 -8.74 3.65 -8.32
N ALA A 79 -9.56 2.81 -7.70
CA ALA A 79 -10.78 2.26 -8.32
C ALA A 79 -11.75 3.39 -8.72
N ALA A 80 -11.97 4.36 -7.83
CA ALA A 80 -12.79 5.53 -8.10
C ALA A 80 -12.22 6.39 -9.24
N ALA A 81 -10.91 6.70 -9.21
CA ALA A 81 -10.23 7.46 -10.25
C ALA A 81 -10.29 6.76 -11.62
N ALA A 82 -10.24 5.43 -11.63
CA ALA A 82 -10.32 4.62 -12.84
C ALA A 82 -11.77 4.34 -13.30
N ALA A 83 -12.77 4.75 -12.53
CA ALA A 83 -14.19 4.43 -12.73
C ALA A 83 -14.46 2.92 -12.84
N ILE A 84 -13.84 2.12 -11.97
CA ILE A 84 -14.02 0.66 -11.89
C ILE A 84 -14.44 0.25 -10.48
N PRO A 85 -15.31 -0.74 -10.32
CA PRO A 85 -15.60 -1.33 -9.02
C PRO A 85 -14.49 -2.34 -8.64
N LEU A 86 -14.16 -2.42 -7.35
CA LEU A 86 -13.28 -3.49 -6.83
C LEU A 86 -13.99 -4.84 -6.76
N THR A 87 -15.32 -4.85 -6.66
CA THR A 87 -16.12 -6.08 -6.66
C THR A 87 -17.12 -6.08 -7.80
N ARG A 88 -17.40 -7.26 -8.35
CA ARG A 88 -18.39 -7.46 -9.41
C ARG A 88 -19.30 -8.62 -9.04
N ARG A 89 -20.61 -8.40 -9.11
CA ARG A 89 -21.63 -9.36 -8.67
C ARG A 89 -21.50 -10.75 -9.34
N LEU A 90 -21.10 -10.78 -10.61
CA LEU A 90 -21.10 -12.01 -11.42
C LEU A 90 -19.69 -12.58 -11.64
N SER A 91 -18.60 -11.86 -11.33
CA SER A 91 -17.25 -12.30 -11.64
C SER A 91 -16.27 -12.14 -10.49
N ALA A 92 -16.13 -10.98 -9.89
CA ALA A 92 -15.16 -10.72 -8.83
C ALA A 92 -15.86 -10.44 -7.51
N ARG A 93 -16.27 -11.49 -6.80
CA ARG A 93 -16.98 -11.40 -5.52
C ARG A 93 -16.03 -11.25 -4.32
N ARG A 94 -14.74 -11.37 -4.56
CA ARG A 94 -13.68 -11.28 -3.55
C ARG A 94 -12.67 -10.21 -3.93
N VAL A 95 -12.23 -9.45 -2.94
CA VAL A 95 -11.08 -8.53 -3.06
C VAL A 95 -9.99 -9.01 -2.12
N GLN A 96 -8.78 -9.08 -2.60
CA GLN A 96 -7.62 -9.42 -1.79
C GLN A 96 -6.56 -8.32 -1.91
N PHE A 97 -6.02 -7.91 -0.76
CA PHE A 97 -4.97 -6.92 -0.66
C PHE A 97 -3.67 -7.63 -0.31
N VAL A 98 -2.64 -7.39 -1.11
CA VAL A 98 -1.32 -7.95 -0.87
C VAL A 98 -0.25 -6.88 -0.97
N THR A 99 0.86 -7.07 -0.28
CA THR A 99 2.05 -6.25 -0.45
C THR A 99 2.97 -6.88 -1.51
N GLY A 100 3.49 -6.05 -2.41
CA GLY A 100 4.44 -6.49 -3.43
C GLY A 100 5.85 -6.73 -2.88
N HIS A 101 6.17 -6.29 -1.65
CA HIS A 101 7.48 -6.54 -1.09
C HIS A 101 7.44 -6.82 0.43
N ASP A 102 8.40 -7.57 0.89
CA ASP A 102 8.67 -7.86 2.30
C ASP A 102 9.53 -6.78 2.97
N THR A 103 10.02 -7.06 4.17
CA THR A 103 10.87 -6.15 4.94
C THR A 103 12.26 -5.93 4.33
N THR A 104 12.70 -6.82 3.44
CA THR A 104 13.98 -6.73 2.71
C THR A 104 13.84 -6.05 1.35
N GLY A 105 12.62 -5.83 0.89
CA GLY A 105 12.28 -5.25 -0.40
C GLY A 105 12.15 -6.29 -1.52
N GLY A 106 12.24 -7.58 -1.21
CA GLY A 106 11.98 -8.69 -2.11
C GLY A 106 10.51 -9.09 -2.17
N LEU A 107 10.16 -9.97 -3.11
CA LEU A 107 8.81 -10.55 -3.17
C LEU A 107 8.60 -11.47 -1.96
N PRO A 108 7.50 -11.29 -1.18
CA PRO A 108 7.24 -12.16 -0.05
C PRO A 108 7.15 -13.64 -0.44
N GLY A 109 7.90 -14.49 0.25
CA GLY A 109 7.99 -15.92 -0.09
C GLY A 109 6.71 -16.70 0.21
N ALA A 110 5.94 -16.27 1.21
CA ALA A 110 4.76 -16.99 1.73
C ALA A 110 3.44 -16.61 1.03
N LEU A 111 3.48 -15.97 -0.15
CA LEU A 111 2.26 -15.64 -0.89
C LEU A 111 1.59 -16.91 -1.44
N ASN A 112 0.28 -17.04 -1.20
CA ASN A 112 -0.53 -18.11 -1.80
C ASN A 112 -0.81 -17.78 -3.28
N MET A 113 0.04 -18.26 -4.19
CA MET A 113 -0.05 -17.97 -5.62
C MET A 113 -1.34 -18.47 -6.24
N ALA A 114 -1.85 -19.63 -5.83
CA ALA A 114 -3.13 -20.16 -6.33
C ALA A 114 -4.29 -19.23 -5.99
N ALA A 115 -4.31 -18.66 -4.77
CA ALA A 115 -5.32 -17.68 -4.40
C ALA A 115 -5.17 -16.34 -5.14
N LEU A 116 -3.94 -15.93 -5.45
CA LEU A 116 -3.68 -14.70 -6.20
C LEU A 116 -3.97 -14.82 -7.69
N ALA A 117 -3.84 -16.02 -8.25
CA ALA A 117 -4.16 -16.34 -9.64
C ALA A 117 -5.67 -16.58 -9.87
N ASP A 118 -6.50 -16.56 -8.83
CA ASP A 118 -7.93 -16.79 -8.94
C ASP A 118 -8.64 -15.66 -9.72
N ALA A 119 -9.17 -16.01 -10.88
CA ALA A 119 -9.89 -15.08 -11.76
C ALA A 119 -11.22 -14.53 -11.17
N GLU A 120 -11.76 -15.15 -10.12
CA GLU A 120 -12.95 -14.68 -9.41
C GLU A 120 -12.65 -13.66 -8.31
N ALA A 121 -11.40 -13.24 -8.19
CA ALA A 121 -10.96 -12.21 -7.24
C ALA A 121 -10.39 -10.98 -7.95
N THR A 122 -10.62 -9.82 -7.36
CA THR A 122 -9.80 -8.65 -7.67
C THR A 122 -8.61 -8.62 -6.71
N THR A 123 -7.40 -8.72 -7.26
CA THR A 123 -6.18 -8.62 -6.48
C THR A 123 -5.63 -7.19 -6.55
N VAL A 124 -5.45 -6.57 -5.40
CA VAL A 124 -4.82 -5.25 -5.29
C VAL A 124 -3.43 -5.41 -4.67
N ILE A 125 -2.42 -5.04 -5.42
CA ILE A 125 -1.02 -5.19 -5.04
C ILE A 125 -0.47 -3.83 -4.65
N PHE A 126 -0.13 -3.65 -3.38
CA PHE A 126 0.50 -2.45 -2.86
C PHE A 126 2.02 -2.52 -3.02
N MET A 127 2.64 -1.39 -3.31
CA MET A 127 4.10 -1.28 -3.45
C MET A 127 4.70 -2.28 -4.46
N PRO A 128 4.09 -2.47 -5.65
CA PRO A 128 4.42 -3.60 -6.53
C PRO A 128 5.69 -3.43 -7.35
N LYS A 129 6.09 -2.19 -7.65
CA LYS A 129 6.92 -1.85 -8.80
C LYS A 129 8.19 -2.69 -8.98
N ARG A 130 8.93 -2.95 -7.90
CA ARG A 130 10.22 -3.66 -7.96
C ARG A 130 10.09 -5.17 -8.14
N THR A 131 8.99 -5.73 -7.70
CA THR A 131 8.80 -7.19 -7.61
C THR A 131 7.71 -7.68 -8.56
N PHE A 132 7.07 -6.76 -9.29
CA PHE A 132 5.89 -7.09 -10.08
C PHE A 132 6.20 -8.08 -11.20
N ALA A 133 7.33 -7.94 -11.88
CA ALA A 133 7.73 -8.89 -12.93
C ALA A 133 7.86 -10.32 -12.37
N ALA A 134 8.59 -10.49 -11.27
CA ALA A 134 8.74 -11.79 -10.61
C ALA A 134 7.42 -12.31 -10.04
N LEU A 135 6.53 -11.44 -9.58
CA LEU A 135 5.19 -11.85 -9.15
C LEU A 135 4.36 -12.38 -10.33
N VAL A 136 4.37 -11.66 -11.47
CA VAL A 136 3.62 -12.05 -12.67
C VAL A 136 4.09 -13.37 -13.22
N GLU A 137 5.40 -13.66 -13.28
CA GLU A 137 5.94 -14.95 -13.65
C GLU A 137 5.31 -16.07 -12.82
N ARG A 138 5.35 -15.93 -11.49
CA ARG A 138 4.75 -16.90 -10.57
C ARG A 138 3.23 -17.04 -10.73
N LEU A 139 2.51 -15.94 -10.99
CA LEU A 139 1.06 -15.97 -11.21
C LEU A 139 0.72 -16.73 -12.51
N VAL A 140 1.47 -16.51 -13.58
CA VAL A 140 1.29 -17.20 -14.86
C VAL A 140 1.61 -18.69 -14.72
N GLU A 141 2.67 -19.05 -14.01
CA GLU A 141 2.98 -20.44 -13.68
C GLU A 141 1.86 -21.14 -12.88
N ASN A 142 1.10 -20.36 -12.10
CA ASN A 142 -0.06 -20.84 -11.34
C ASN A 142 -1.40 -20.67 -12.10
N GLY A 143 -1.35 -20.44 -13.41
CA GLY A 143 -2.52 -20.50 -14.29
C GLY A 143 -3.21 -19.16 -14.55
N LEU A 144 -2.69 -18.03 -14.06
CA LEU A 144 -3.26 -16.73 -14.42
C LEU A 144 -2.93 -16.40 -15.88
N PRO A 145 -3.93 -16.12 -16.74
CA PRO A 145 -3.67 -15.77 -18.13
C PRO A 145 -2.77 -14.52 -18.23
N PRO A 146 -1.73 -14.49 -19.06
CA PRO A 146 -0.86 -13.32 -19.27
C PRO A 146 -1.61 -12.11 -19.85
N THR A 147 -2.77 -12.35 -20.44
CA THR A 147 -3.68 -11.33 -20.97
C THR A 147 -4.64 -10.76 -19.91
N THR A 148 -4.55 -11.21 -18.65
CA THR A 148 -5.39 -10.69 -17.57
C THR A 148 -5.27 -9.17 -17.49
N PRO A 149 -6.41 -8.44 -17.49
CA PRO A 149 -6.39 -6.99 -17.41
C PRO A 149 -5.80 -6.52 -16.07
N ALA A 150 -4.90 -5.55 -16.14
CA ALA A 150 -4.33 -4.91 -14.97
C ALA A 150 -4.40 -3.38 -15.10
N LEU A 151 -4.47 -2.70 -13.97
CA LEU A 151 -4.44 -1.25 -13.85
C LEU A 151 -3.30 -0.84 -12.93
N LEU A 152 -2.27 -0.19 -13.46
CA LEU A 152 -1.30 0.54 -12.65
C LEU A 152 -1.87 1.91 -12.31
N ALA A 153 -1.89 2.23 -11.02
CA ALA A 153 -2.31 3.54 -10.52
C ALA A 153 -1.17 4.17 -9.71
N GLU A 154 -0.70 5.31 -10.17
CA GLU A 154 0.42 6.07 -9.59
C GLU A 154 -0.07 7.43 -9.09
N ASN A 155 0.50 7.90 -8.00
CA ASN A 155 0.20 9.21 -7.39
C ASN A 155 -1.30 9.49 -7.24
N VAL A 156 -2.08 8.49 -6.87
CA VAL A 156 -3.54 8.59 -6.77
C VAL A 156 -3.95 9.72 -5.84
N GLY A 157 -4.82 10.61 -6.34
CA GLY A 157 -5.27 11.80 -5.62
C GLY A 157 -4.33 13.01 -5.69
N HIS A 158 -3.26 12.94 -6.48
CA HIS A 158 -2.35 14.06 -6.74
C HIS A 158 -2.51 14.61 -8.16
N PRO A 159 -2.08 15.85 -8.44
CA PRO A 159 -2.18 16.45 -9.79
C PRO A 159 -1.45 15.66 -10.88
N ASP A 160 -0.39 14.94 -10.52
CA ASP A 160 0.42 14.08 -11.38
C ASP A 160 -0.03 12.61 -11.36
N GLN A 161 -1.29 12.34 -11.00
CA GLN A 161 -1.88 11.02 -11.05
C GLN A 161 -1.79 10.42 -12.46
N ARG A 162 -1.38 9.15 -12.52
CA ARG A 162 -1.32 8.39 -13.77
C ARG A 162 -2.02 7.04 -13.60
N LEU A 163 -2.84 6.70 -14.59
CA LEU A 163 -3.57 5.43 -14.66
C LEU A 163 -3.22 4.74 -15.99
N VAL A 164 -2.67 3.53 -15.92
CA VAL A 164 -2.26 2.74 -17.10
C VAL A 164 -2.98 1.42 -17.08
N ARG A 165 -3.81 1.17 -18.09
CA ARG A 165 -4.47 -0.13 -18.31
C ARG A 165 -3.66 -0.95 -19.30
N SER A 166 -3.35 -2.19 -18.97
CA SER A 166 -2.56 -3.10 -19.80
C SER A 166 -2.84 -4.55 -19.43
N PRO A 167 -2.60 -5.51 -20.32
CA PRO A 167 -2.44 -6.89 -19.91
C PRO A 167 -1.33 -7.03 -18.87
N ILE A 168 -1.49 -7.96 -17.93
CA ILE A 168 -0.56 -8.08 -16.78
C ILE A 168 0.87 -8.37 -17.23
N ALA A 169 1.08 -9.18 -18.27
CA ALA A 169 2.41 -9.48 -18.81
C ALA A 169 3.07 -8.22 -19.40
N ALA A 170 2.36 -7.49 -20.25
CA ALA A 170 2.90 -6.27 -20.85
C ALA A 170 3.19 -5.16 -19.79
N LEU A 171 2.37 -5.09 -18.73
CA LEU A 171 2.65 -4.21 -17.61
C LEU A 171 3.91 -4.62 -16.84
N ALA A 172 4.14 -5.92 -16.66
CA ALA A 172 5.34 -6.44 -16.03
C ALA A 172 6.61 -6.09 -16.81
N GLU A 173 6.59 -6.26 -18.12
CA GLU A 173 7.69 -5.87 -19.03
C GLU A 173 7.98 -4.36 -18.96
N SER A 174 6.93 -3.53 -18.98
CA SER A 174 7.07 -2.08 -18.85
C SER A 174 7.72 -1.68 -17.53
N LEU A 175 7.30 -2.26 -16.41
CA LEU A 175 7.85 -1.96 -15.09
C LEU A 175 9.26 -2.54 -14.88
N ALA A 176 9.63 -3.60 -15.58
CA ALA A 176 11.02 -4.11 -15.58
C ALA A 176 11.97 -3.13 -16.27
N THR A 177 11.50 -2.38 -17.25
CA THR A 177 12.31 -1.40 -18.00
C THR A 177 12.35 -0.04 -17.31
N ASP A 178 11.22 0.45 -16.81
CA ASP A 178 11.10 1.75 -16.12
C ASP A 178 10.22 1.64 -14.88
N ILE A 179 10.87 1.52 -13.73
CA ILE A 179 10.19 1.43 -12.44
C ILE A 179 9.58 2.77 -12.01
N GLY A 180 10.19 3.89 -12.37
CA GLY A 180 9.82 5.21 -11.88
C GLY A 180 9.91 5.32 -10.34
N THR A 181 9.71 6.52 -9.79
CA THR A 181 9.79 6.80 -8.34
C THR A 181 8.44 7.02 -7.66
N ALA A 182 7.37 7.20 -8.44
CA ALA A 182 6.04 7.48 -7.93
C ALA A 182 5.49 6.32 -7.08
N PRO A 183 4.83 6.59 -5.95
CA PRO A 183 4.09 5.58 -5.22
C PRO A 183 2.97 5.00 -6.08
N ALA A 184 2.82 3.69 -6.05
CA ALA A 184 1.91 2.98 -6.94
C ALA A 184 1.23 1.79 -6.27
N LEU A 185 0.09 1.42 -6.85
CA LEU A 185 -0.55 0.13 -6.65
C LEU A 185 -1.02 -0.43 -8.00
N ILE A 186 -1.26 -1.75 -8.05
CA ILE A 186 -1.81 -2.43 -9.23
C ILE A 186 -3.08 -3.17 -8.82
N LEU A 187 -4.12 -3.02 -9.65
CA LEU A 187 -5.38 -3.74 -9.54
C LEU A 187 -5.50 -4.73 -10.69
#